data_eee804cd794277c49efad81565f3649f
#
_entry.id   eee804cd794277c49efad81565f3649f
#
_cell.length_a   1.000
_cell.length_b   1.000
_cell.length_c   1.000
_cell.angle_alpha   90.00
_cell.angle_beta   90.00
_cell.angle_gamma   90.00
#
_symmetry.space_group_name_H-M   'P 1'
#
loop_
_entity.id
_entity.type
_entity.pdbx_description
1 polymer ?
#
loop_
_entity_poly.entity_id
_entity_poly.type
_entity_poly.pdbx_seq_one_letter_code
_entity_poly.pdbx_strand_id
1 'polypeptide(L)'
;MTPLPPGSTIGILGGGQLGRMLATAAAQLGYHTHVLAPDQESVAAQSASTMTRADYHNRIVLADFADACDVVTYEFENIAVEPVEWLADRVPVHPSPRALRVAQERIGEKRFVESVGGRPAKWAAVDSLASLREGLARVGTPAVLKTARFGYDGKGQVKIDAPEGAQDAWDAIGGPAVLEAFVPFEHEFSILIARGLDGSIVRYAPPLNLHRDAILRHSTVPAPAAVLAQADEAAALAERIATELDYVGVLACEFFVGADGPVFNEMAPRVHNSGHWTIEGAECSQFENHI
;
A
#
# COMPACT_ATOMS: atom_id res chain seq x y z
N MET A 1 -16.51 -9.45 15.67
CA MET A 1 -15.85 -8.90 16.89
C MET A 1 -16.56 -7.62 17.29
N THR A 2 -16.56 -7.28 18.57
CA THR A 2 -17.11 -6.02 19.06
C THR A 2 -16.07 -4.90 18.83
N PRO A 3 -16.46 -3.69 18.43
CA PRO A 3 -15.55 -2.56 18.35
C PRO A 3 -14.84 -2.34 19.69
N LEU A 4 -13.60 -1.89 19.65
CA LEU A 4 -12.85 -1.55 20.87
C LEU A 4 -13.51 -0.36 21.58
N PRO A 5 -13.63 -0.39 22.91
CA PRO A 5 -14.17 0.74 23.65
C PRO A 5 -13.17 1.92 23.65
N PRO A 6 -13.65 3.18 23.76
CA PRO A 6 -12.77 4.32 24.00
C PRO A 6 -11.85 4.09 25.21
N GLY A 7 -10.62 4.56 25.12
CA GLY A 7 -9.57 4.30 26.12
C GLY A 7 -8.71 3.06 25.81
N SER A 8 -9.09 2.23 24.81
CA SER A 8 -8.20 1.16 24.33
C SER A 8 -6.94 1.73 23.67
N THR A 9 -5.89 0.92 23.62
CA THR A 9 -4.58 1.30 23.05
C THR A 9 -4.38 0.66 21.67
N ILE A 10 -4.14 1.48 20.67
CA ILE A 10 -3.81 1.08 19.32
C ILE A 10 -2.29 1.13 19.14
N GLY A 11 -1.67 0.00 18.87
CA GLY A 11 -0.28 -0.09 18.50
C GLY A 11 -0.06 0.33 17.04
N ILE A 12 0.96 1.15 16.78
CA ILE A 12 1.32 1.58 15.42
C ILE A 12 2.77 1.20 15.16
N LEU A 13 3.00 0.33 14.18
CA LEU A 13 4.34 0.01 13.70
C LEU A 13 4.74 1.01 12.63
N GLY A 14 5.81 1.77 12.90
CA GLY A 14 6.29 2.85 12.05
C GLY A 14 6.21 4.21 12.72
N GLY A 15 7.23 5.03 12.49
CA GLY A 15 7.43 6.31 13.15
C GLY A 15 7.24 7.54 12.25
N GLY A 16 6.69 7.37 11.04
CA GLY A 16 6.58 8.39 10.03
C GLY A 16 5.33 9.27 10.14
N GLN A 17 5.09 10.04 9.07
CA GLN A 17 3.99 11.02 9.08
C GLN A 17 2.61 10.36 9.05
N LEU A 18 2.44 9.20 8.38
CA LEU A 18 1.16 8.50 8.36
C LEU A 18 0.82 7.98 9.76
N GLY A 19 1.80 7.45 10.49
CA GLY A 19 1.67 7.07 11.90
C GLY A 19 1.25 8.25 12.79
N ARG A 20 1.82 9.44 12.56
CA ARG A 20 1.38 10.67 13.26
C ARG A 20 -0.07 11.00 12.97
N MET A 21 -0.51 10.90 11.71
CA MET A 21 -1.88 11.20 11.32
C MET A 21 -2.87 10.17 11.89
N LEU A 22 -2.48 8.88 11.91
CA LEU A 22 -3.25 7.82 12.59
C LEU A 22 -3.36 8.08 14.08
N ALA A 23 -2.26 8.43 14.75
CA ALA A 23 -2.28 8.75 16.18
C ALA A 23 -3.17 9.96 16.49
N THR A 24 -3.20 10.96 15.61
CA THR A 24 -4.08 12.12 15.75
C THR A 24 -5.55 11.73 15.62
N ALA A 25 -5.91 10.92 14.61
CA ALA A 25 -7.28 10.42 14.43
C ALA A 25 -7.72 9.53 15.60
N ALA A 26 -6.85 8.64 16.06
CA ALA A 26 -7.11 7.79 17.22
C ALA A 26 -7.41 8.62 18.48
N ALA A 27 -6.63 9.68 18.74
CA ALA A 27 -6.86 10.57 19.87
C ALA A 27 -8.21 11.31 19.78
N GLN A 28 -8.61 11.74 18.58
CA GLN A 28 -9.92 12.37 18.34
C GLN A 28 -11.09 11.40 18.60
N LEU A 29 -10.89 10.10 18.35
CA LEU A 29 -11.86 9.04 18.61
C LEU A 29 -11.82 8.51 20.06
N GLY A 30 -10.91 9.03 20.90
CA GLY A 30 -10.81 8.67 22.31
C GLY A 30 -9.94 7.43 22.59
N TYR A 31 -9.06 7.05 21.65
CA TYR A 31 -8.10 5.97 21.82
C TYR A 31 -6.72 6.48 22.23
N HIS A 32 -5.98 5.65 22.94
CA HIS A 32 -4.55 5.83 23.13
C HIS A 32 -3.76 5.20 21.97
N THR A 33 -2.55 5.71 21.74
CA THR A 33 -1.66 5.11 20.73
C THR A 33 -0.30 4.81 21.31
N HIS A 34 0.25 3.66 20.95
CA HIS A 34 1.61 3.25 21.25
C HIS A 34 2.38 3.04 19.96
N VAL A 35 3.34 3.90 19.66
CA VAL A 35 4.18 3.78 18.44
C VAL A 35 5.41 2.95 18.75
N LEU A 36 5.73 2.00 17.86
CA LEU A 36 7.00 1.26 17.85
C LEU A 36 7.74 1.55 16.56
N ALA A 37 8.93 2.08 16.64
CA ALA A 37 9.79 2.36 15.48
C ALA A 37 11.29 2.37 15.85
N PRO A 38 12.19 2.01 14.92
CA PRO A 38 13.63 2.07 15.15
C PRO A 38 14.20 3.48 15.09
N ASP A 39 13.46 4.43 14.51
CA ASP A 39 13.92 5.76 14.20
C ASP A 39 14.31 6.57 15.46
N GLN A 40 15.41 7.32 15.35
CA GLN A 40 15.86 8.19 16.43
C GLN A 40 14.91 9.37 16.64
N GLU A 41 14.39 9.91 15.54
CA GLU A 41 13.43 11.00 15.51
C GLU A 41 12.14 10.49 14.85
N SER A 42 11.20 10.03 15.65
CA SER A 42 9.88 9.59 15.17
C SER A 42 8.93 10.78 15.09
N VAL A 43 8.44 11.06 13.89
CA VAL A 43 7.40 12.08 13.67
C VAL A 43 6.08 11.64 14.32
N ALA A 44 5.77 10.34 14.30
CA ALA A 44 4.57 9.78 14.93
C ALA A 44 4.57 9.97 16.46
N ALA A 45 5.74 9.92 17.09
CA ALA A 45 5.87 10.14 18.53
C ALA A 45 5.35 11.50 19.01
N GLN A 46 5.29 12.50 18.12
CA GLN A 46 4.78 13.84 18.49
C GLN A 46 3.28 13.86 18.82
N SER A 47 2.52 12.87 18.39
CA SER A 47 1.07 12.77 18.59
C SER A 47 0.66 11.48 19.32
N ALA A 48 1.57 10.54 19.51
CA ALA A 48 1.31 9.29 20.20
C ALA A 48 1.25 9.47 21.73
N SER A 49 0.46 8.63 22.39
CA SER A 49 0.42 8.57 23.86
C SER A 49 1.70 7.97 24.43
N THR A 50 2.28 7.02 23.74
CA THR A 50 3.52 6.32 24.14
C THR A 50 4.36 5.99 22.90
N MET A 51 5.69 6.02 23.07
CA MET A 51 6.65 5.64 22.03
C MET A 51 7.66 4.65 22.60
N THR A 52 7.86 3.56 21.89
CA THR A 52 8.97 2.62 22.13
C THR A 52 9.92 2.65 20.95
N ARG A 53 11.18 2.95 21.21
CA ARG A 53 12.23 2.92 20.19
C ARG A 53 12.95 1.57 20.22
N ALA A 54 12.75 0.74 19.20
CA ALA A 54 13.47 -0.54 19.06
C ALA A 54 13.42 -1.05 17.61
N ASP A 55 14.33 -1.96 17.30
CA ASP A 55 14.28 -2.76 16.09
C ASP A 55 13.07 -3.72 16.15
N TYR A 56 12.36 -3.87 15.03
CA TYR A 56 11.18 -4.73 14.93
C TYR A 56 11.46 -6.23 15.19
N HIS A 57 12.73 -6.68 15.13
CA HIS A 57 13.11 -8.06 15.43
C HIS A 57 13.42 -8.28 16.92
N ASN A 58 13.39 -7.23 17.75
CA ASN A 58 13.60 -7.39 19.19
C ASN A 58 12.38 -8.02 19.87
N ARG A 59 12.41 -9.34 20.05
CA ARG A 59 11.30 -10.15 20.58
C ARG A 59 10.85 -9.78 21.99
N ILE A 60 11.76 -9.27 22.82
CA ILE A 60 11.41 -8.83 24.19
C ILE A 60 10.55 -7.56 24.09
N VAL A 61 11.01 -6.58 23.32
CA VAL A 61 10.28 -5.32 23.13
C VAL A 61 8.95 -5.56 22.41
N LEU A 62 8.92 -6.46 21.42
CA LEU A 62 7.67 -6.82 20.74
C LEU A 62 6.66 -7.47 21.68
N ALA A 63 7.11 -8.28 22.67
CA ALA A 63 6.21 -8.85 23.67
C ALA A 63 5.60 -7.78 24.56
N ASP A 64 6.44 -6.89 25.12
CA ASP A 64 5.97 -5.75 25.94
C ASP A 64 5.02 -4.84 25.15
N PHE A 65 5.30 -4.64 23.86
CA PHE A 65 4.46 -3.85 22.97
C PHE A 65 3.10 -4.52 22.72
N ALA A 66 3.09 -5.84 22.47
CA ALA A 66 1.86 -6.61 22.28
C ALA A 66 0.98 -6.59 23.54
N ASP A 67 1.59 -6.75 24.72
CA ASP A 67 0.90 -6.74 26.01
C ASP A 67 0.31 -5.36 26.38
N ALA A 68 0.86 -4.30 25.78
CA ALA A 68 0.40 -2.92 25.99
C ALA A 68 -0.67 -2.45 24.99
N CYS A 69 -1.00 -3.25 23.97
CA CYS A 69 -1.91 -2.87 22.90
C CYS A 69 -3.14 -3.79 22.83
N ASP A 70 -4.31 -3.22 22.51
CA ASP A 70 -5.54 -3.99 22.26
C ASP A 70 -5.65 -4.42 20.79
N VAL A 71 -5.03 -3.67 19.89
CA VAL A 71 -4.91 -3.95 18.45
C VAL A 71 -3.65 -3.30 17.91
N VAL A 72 -3.08 -3.85 16.85
CA VAL A 72 -1.90 -3.28 16.19
C VAL A 72 -2.20 -3.00 14.72
N THR A 73 -1.73 -1.88 14.24
CA THR A 73 -1.66 -1.53 12.81
C THR A 73 -0.25 -1.13 12.41
N TYR A 74 -0.04 -0.88 11.13
CA TYR A 74 1.22 -0.35 10.60
C TYR A 74 0.96 0.82 9.65
N GLU A 75 1.86 1.79 9.63
CA GLU A 75 1.76 2.97 8.77
C GLU A 75 2.53 2.83 7.45
N PHE A 76 3.31 1.77 7.31
CA PHE A 76 4.34 1.63 6.29
C PHE A 76 4.48 0.18 5.83
N GLU A 77 4.42 -0.05 4.52
CA GLU A 77 4.42 -1.40 3.96
C GLU A 77 5.80 -2.08 3.88
N ASN A 78 6.89 -1.35 4.03
CA ASN A 78 8.24 -1.94 3.96
C ASN A 78 8.80 -2.43 5.31
N ILE A 79 7.92 -2.67 6.28
CA ILE A 79 8.27 -3.35 7.53
C ILE A 79 8.41 -4.86 7.27
N ALA A 80 9.36 -5.53 7.93
CA ALA A 80 9.50 -6.97 7.79
C ALA A 80 8.21 -7.72 8.21
N VAL A 81 7.80 -8.73 7.44
CA VAL A 81 6.55 -9.45 7.70
C VAL A 81 6.63 -10.32 8.96
N GLU A 82 7.80 -10.92 9.22
CA GLU A 82 7.99 -11.87 10.32
C GLU A 82 7.71 -11.28 11.72
N PRO A 83 8.12 -10.04 12.06
CA PRO A 83 7.69 -9.39 13.29
C PRO A 83 6.18 -9.16 13.37
N VAL A 84 5.54 -8.82 12.24
CA VAL A 84 4.10 -8.58 12.18
C VAL A 84 3.32 -9.88 12.36
N GLU A 85 3.76 -10.99 11.76
CA GLU A 85 3.21 -12.33 11.98
C GLU A 85 3.35 -12.77 13.44
N TRP A 86 4.51 -12.54 14.02
CA TRP A 86 4.76 -12.86 15.42
C TRP A 86 3.84 -12.07 16.37
N LEU A 87 3.55 -10.81 16.07
CA LEU A 87 2.58 -10.00 16.80
C LEU A 87 1.17 -10.54 16.62
N ALA A 88 0.78 -10.94 15.41
CA ALA A 88 -0.56 -11.45 15.12
C ALA A 88 -0.93 -12.73 15.87
N ASP A 89 0.07 -13.49 16.35
CA ASP A 89 -0.13 -14.64 17.26
C ASP A 89 -0.49 -14.22 18.71
N ARG A 90 -0.42 -12.92 19.05
CA ARG A 90 -0.53 -12.40 20.44
C ARG A 90 -1.59 -11.32 20.60
N VAL A 91 -1.70 -10.45 19.62
CA VAL A 91 -2.62 -9.33 19.59
C VAL A 91 -3.24 -9.22 18.20
N PRO A 92 -4.50 -8.82 18.04
CA PRO A 92 -5.08 -8.58 16.72
C PRO A 92 -4.22 -7.60 15.92
N VAL A 93 -3.91 -7.93 14.67
CA VAL A 93 -3.16 -7.05 13.74
C VAL A 93 -4.00 -6.79 12.52
N HIS A 94 -4.31 -5.52 12.27
CA HIS A 94 -5.07 -5.08 11.11
C HIS A 94 -4.38 -3.91 10.40
N PRO A 95 -4.19 -3.99 9.09
CA PRO A 95 -4.48 -5.12 8.19
C PRO A 95 -3.62 -6.36 8.50
N SER A 96 -4.06 -7.53 8.02
CA SER A 96 -3.42 -8.80 8.32
C SER A 96 -1.98 -8.89 7.77
N PRO A 97 -1.09 -9.70 8.39
CA PRO A 97 0.24 -9.96 7.82
C PRO A 97 0.21 -10.51 6.39
N ARG A 98 -0.87 -11.21 5.99
CA ARG A 98 -1.09 -11.70 4.63
C ARG A 98 -1.21 -10.53 3.65
N ALA A 99 -1.96 -9.49 4.01
CA ALA A 99 -2.11 -8.29 3.18
C ALA A 99 -0.78 -7.57 2.98
N LEU A 100 -0.01 -7.43 4.06
CA LEU A 100 1.34 -6.85 4.02
C LEU A 100 2.28 -7.65 3.11
N ARG A 101 2.29 -8.99 3.23
CA ARG A 101 3.12 -9.88 2.42
C ARG A 101 2.83 -9.77 0.93
N VAL A 102 1.54 -9.71 0.57
CA VAL A 102 1.12 -9.59 -0.84
C VAL A 102 1.55 -8.25 -1.42
N ALA A 103 1.36 -7.16 -0.69
CA ALA A 103 1.70 -5.81 -1.16
C ALA A 103 3.22 -5.56 -1.30
N GLN A 104 4.04 -6.22 -0.48
CA GLN A 104 5.49 -6.02 -0.49
C GLN A 104 6.21 -6.61 -1.70
N GLU A 105 5.64 -7.63 -2.34
CA GLU A 105 6.31 -8.38 -3.39
C GLU A 105 5.54 -8.24 -4.71
N ARG A 106 6.09 -7.44 -5.64
CA ARG A 106 5.42 -7.02 -6.89
C ARG A 106 4.97 -8.20 -7.76
N ILE A 107 5.72 -9.31 -7.77
CA ILE A 107 5.35 -10.50 -8.55
C ILE A 107 4.17 -11.21 -7.88
N GLY A 108 4.21 -11.35 -6.56
CA GLY A 108 3.12 -11.92 -5.75
C GLY A 108 1.85 -11.07 -5.82
N GLU A 109 1.99 -9.75 -5.73
CA GLU A 109 0.89 -8.80 -5.88
C GLU A 109 0.19 -8.95 -7.23
N LYS A 110 0.94 -8.98 -8.34
CA LYS A 110 0.36 -9.13 -9.68
C LYS A 110 -0.35 -10.46 -9.86
N ARG A 111 0.27 -11.58 -9.41
CA ARG A 111 -0.37 -12.90 -9.44
C ARG A 111 -1.66 -12.93 -8.62
N PHE A 112 -1.63 -12.33 -7.44
CA PHE A 112 -2.79 -12.24 -6.58
C PHE A 112 -3.90 -11.41 -7.23
N VAL A 113 -3.58 -10.23 -7.78
CA VAL A 113 -4.55 -9.38 -8.47
C VAL A 113 -5.16 -10.07 -9.69
N GLU A 114 -4.37 -10.77 -10.49
CA GLU A 114 -4.89 -11.59 -11.60
C GLU A 114 -5.82 -12.71 -11.11
N SER A 115 -5.50 -13.35 -9.99
CA SER A 115 -6.32 -14.44 -9.42
C SER A 115 -7.70 -13.99 -8.97
N VAL A 116 -7.87 -12.70 -8.63
CA VAL A 116 -9.16 -12.09 -8.28
C VAL A 116 -9.81 -11.34 -9.44
N GLY A 117 -9.30 -11.57 -10.67
CA GLY A 117 -9.87 -10.99 -11.90
C GLY A 117 -9.46 -9.55 -12.17
N GLY A 118 -8.35 -9.09 -11.59
CA GLY A 118 -7.76 -7.80 -11.92
C GLY A 118 -6.90 -7.85 -13.18
N ARG A 119 -6.62 -6.67 -13.74
CA ARG A 119 -5.84 -6.51 -14.98
C ARG A 119 -4.64 -5.61 -14.72
N PRO A 120 -3.48 -6.12 -14.25
CA PRO A 120 -2.24 -5.37 -14.29
C PRO A 120 -1.74 -5.18 -15.72
N ALA A 121 -0.79 -4.28 -15.94
CA ALA A 121 -0.04 -4.24 -17.20
C ALA A 121 0.55 -5.63 -17.52
N LYS A 122 0.77 -5.96 -18.80
CA LYS A 122 1.47 -7.22 -19.15
C LYS A 122 2.82 -7.25 -18.43
N TRP A 123 3.15 -8.38 -17.82
CA TRP A 123 4.34 -8.47 -16.99
C TRP A 123 5.07 -9.81 -17.11
N ALA A 124 6.32 -9.83 -16.66
CA ALA A 124 7.13 -11.03 -16.53
C ALA A 124 8.00 -10.96 -15.27
N ALA A 125 8.14 -12.08 -14.57
CA ALA A 125 9.12 -12.22 -13.50
C ALA A 125 10.53 -12.31 -14.12
N VAL A 126 11.50 -11.64 -13.49
CA VAL A 126 12.89 -11.54 -13.96
C VAL A 126 13.82 -11.86 -12.80
N ASP A 127 14.69 -12.87 -13.00
CA ASP A 127 15.69 -13.31 -12.03
C ASP A 127 17.12 -13.33 -12.62
N SER A 128 17.23 -13.07 -13.93
CA SER A 128 18.46 -13.09 -14.69
C SER A 128 18.35 -12.22 -15.94
N LEU A 129 19.49 -11.85 -16.54
CA LEU A 129 19.48 -11.16 -17.83
C LEU A 129 18.82 -12.00 -18.94
N ALA A 130 18.96 -13.32 -18.88
CA ALA A 130 18.31 -14.21 -19.84
C ALA A 130 16.79 -14.13 -19.73
N SER A 131 16.23 -14.24 -18.52
CA SER A 131 14.79 -14.10 -18.28
C SER A 131 14.28 -12.69 -18.59
N LEU A 132 15.11 -11.64 -18.42
CA LEU A 132 14.76 -10.28 -18.86
C LEU A 132 14.58 -10.20 -20.37
N ARG A 133 15.52 -10.76 -21.14
CA ARG A 133 15.42 -10.78 -22.62
C ARG A 133 14.21 -11.58 -23.12
N GLU A 134 13.94 -12.71 -22.51
CA GLU A 134 12.73 -13.49 -22.78
C GLU A 134 11.46 -12.73 -22.41
N GLY A 135 11.49 -12.03 -21.26
CA GLY A 135 10.40 -11.17 -20.81
C GLY A 135 10.12 -10.05 -21.81
N LEU A 136 11.15 -9.34 -22.28
CA LEU A 136 11.01 -8.28 -23.30
C LEU A 136 10.40 -8.80 -24.60
N ALA A 137 10.75 -10.01 -25.04
CA ALA A 137 10.14 -10.62 -26.22
C ALA A 137 8.62 -10.89 -26.06
N ARG A 138 8.16 -11.15 -24.83
CA ARG A 138 6.73 -11.39 -24.51
C ARG A 138 5.96 -10.12 -24.17
N VAL A 139 6.55 -9.26 -23.37
CA VAL A 139 5.91 -8.02 -22.87
C VAL A 139 5.94 -6.94 -23.94
N GLY A 140 7.03 -6.86 -24.71
CA GLY A 140 7.29 -5.81 -25.69
C GLY A 140 8.07 -4.63 -25.10
N THR A 141 8.35 -3.65 -25.95
CA THR A 141 8.94 -2.36 -25.58
C THR A 141 8.07 -1.21 -26.09
N PRO A 142 8.03 -0.05 -25.42
CA PRO A 142 8.74 0.26 -24.19
C PRO A 142 8.22 -0.54 -22.99
N ALA A 143 9.10 -0.80 -22.01
CA ALA A 143 8.79 -1.54 -20.79
C ALA A 143 9.46 -0.87 -19.58
N VAL A 144 9.04 -1.23 -18.37
CA VAL A 144 9.64 -0.77 -17.13
C VAL A 144 10.10 -1.99 -16.32
N LEU A 145 11.39 -2.04 -15.98
CA LEU A 145 11.95 -3.03 -15.08
C LEU A 145 11.95 -2.45 -13.67
N LYS A 146 11.28 -3.11 -12.71
CA LYS A 146 11.16 -2.66 -11.33
C LYS A 146 11.73 -3.72 -10.39
N THR A 147 12.44 -3.31 -9.32
CA THR A 147 12.84 -4.27 -8.26
C THR A 147 11.62 -5.03 -7.74
N ALA A 148 11.78 -6.32 -7.43
CA ALA A 148 10.68 -7.14 -6.90
C ALA A 148 10.17 -6.66 -5.54
N ARG A 149 11.03 -6.00 -4.75
CA ARG A 149 10.74 -5.48 -3.40
C ARG A 149 11.39 -4.13 -3.17
N PHE A 150 10.89 -3.39 -2.17
CA PHE A 150 11.48 -2.15 -1.63
C PHE A 150 11.59 -0.97 -2.63
N GLY A 151 10.87 -1.01 -3.74
CA GLY A 151 10.77 0.13 -4.65
C GLY A 151 9.71 1.12 -4.14
N TYR A 152 10.07 2.41 -4.05
CA TYR A 152 9.15 3.50 -3.68
C TYR A 152 9.61 4.80 -4.38
N ASP A 153 8.69 5.73 -4.60
CA ASP A 153 8.96 7.05 -5.19
C ASP A 153 9.87 6.99 -6.44
N GLY A 154 9.61 6.02 -7.34
CA GLY A 154 10.39 5.83 -8.56
C GLY A 154 11.78 5.23 -8.39
N LYS A 155 12.20 4.93 -7.16
CA LYS A 155 13.46 4.23 -6.91
C LYS A 155 13.34 2.74 -7.24
N GLY A 156 14.42 2.16 -7.77
CA GLY A 156 14.42 0.75 -8.14
C GLY A 156 13.60 0.45 -9.40
N GLN A 157 13.50 1.39 -10.35
CA GLN A 157 12.90 1.17 -11.66
C GLN A 157 13.73 1.78 -12.79
N VAL A 158 13.71 1.10 -13.94
CA VAL A 158 14.41 1.52 -15.16
C VAL A 158 13.49 1.33 -16.35
N LYS A 159 13.33 2.36 -17.17
CA LYS A 159 12.62 2.26 -18.43
C LYS A 159 13.51 1.64 -19.51
N ILE A 160 12.96 0.74 -20.30
CA ILE A 160 13.62 0.05 -21.41
C ILE A 160 12.85 0.42 -22.67
N ASP A 161 13.40 1.29 -23.49
CA ASP A 161 12.77 1.77 -24.72
C ASP A 161 12.94 0.80 -25.90
N ALA A 162 14.02 0.01 -25.89
CA ALA A 162 14.33 -1.00 -26.90
C ALA A 162 15.04 -2.21 -26.28
N PRO A 163 14.96 -3.41 -26.87
CA PRO A 163 15.53 -4.66 -26.30
C PRO A 163 17.03 -4.59 -26.04
N GLU A 164 17.77 -3.74 -26.75
CA GLU A 164 19.20 -3.52 -26.60
C GLU A 164 19.58 -2.93 -25.24
N GLY A 165 18.66 -2.21 -24.59
CA GLY A 165 18.83 -1.66 -23.25
C GLY A 165 18.73 -2.68 -22.11
N ALA A 166 18.51 -3.95 -22.41
CA ALA A 166 18.31 -4.98 -21.39
C ALA A 166 19.50 -5.18 -20.46
N GLN A 167 20.72 -5.11 -20.97
CA GLN A 167 21.93 -5.27 -20.15
C GLN A 167 22.07 -4.14 -19.14
N ASP A 168 21.99 -2.90 -19.59
CA ASP A 168 22.13 -1.71 -18.75
C ASP A 168 21.05 -1.66 -17.67
N ALA A 169 19.79 -2.02 -18.04
CA ALA A 169 18.69 -2.06 -17.09
C ALA A 169 18.87 -3.16 -16.03
N TRP A 170 19.34 -4.35 -16.43
CA TRP A 170 19.64 -5.43 -15.50
C TRP A 170 20.76 -5.05 -14.52
N ASP A 171 21.83 -4.46 -15.01
CA ASP A 171 22.96 -4.01 -14.19
C ASP A 171 22.54 -2.90 -13.21
N ALA A 172 21.64 -2.02 -13.61
CA ALA A 172 21.12 -0.94 -12.76
C ALA A 172 20.20 -1.46 -11.64
N ILE A 173 19.39 -2.51 -11.90
CA ILE A 173 18.48 -3.10 -10.90
C ILE A 173 19.23 -4.03 -9.93
N GLY A 174 20.18 -4.83 -10.43
CA GLY A 174 21.08 -5.62 -9.61
C GLY A 174 20.48 -6.83 -8.89
N GLY A 175 19.27 -7.30 -9.26
CA GLY A 175 18.62 -8.42 -8.58
C GLY A 175 17.25 -8.79 -9.14
N PRO A 176 16.50 -9.66 -8.43
CA PRO A 176 15.16 -10.05 -8.85
C PRO A 176 14.24 -8.85 -9.10
N ALA A 177 13.48 -8.92 -10.20
CA ALA A 177 12.70 -7.81 -10.70
C ALA A 177 11.37 -8.28 -11.33
N VAL A 178 10.47 -7.34 -11.57
CA VAL A 178 9.32 -7.49 -12.45
C VAL A 178 9.51 -6.59 -13.67
N LEU A 179 9.31 -7.14 -14.84
CA LEU A 179 9.23 -6.40 -16.09
C LEU A 179 7.76 -6.14 -16.41
N GLU A 180 7.40 -4.89 -16.63
CA GLU A 180 6.04 -4.48 -16.98
C GLU A 180 6.02 -3.75 -18.32
N ALA A 181 5.00 -4.01 -19.14
CA ALA A 181 4.74 -3.18 -20.32
C ALA A 181 4.53 -1.72 -19.88
N PHE A 182 5.13 -0.80 -20.60
CA PHE A 182 4.83 0.60 -20.38
C PHE A 182 3.37 0.87 -20.79
N VAL A 183 2.57 1.35 -19.84
CA VAL A 183 1.19 1.75 -20.07
C VAL A 183 1.19 3.21 -20.52
N PRO A 184 0.80 3.52 -21.78
CA PRO A 184 0.57 4.89 -22.17
C PRO A 184 -0.77 5.35 -21.57
N PHE A 185 -0.71 6.16 -20.53
CA PHE A 185 -1.90 6.65 -19.84
C PHE A 185 -1.97 8.17 -19.89
N GLU A 186 -3.20 8.70 -19.90
CA GLU A 186 -3.45 10.13 -19.74
C GLU A 186 -3.76 10.50 -18.28
N HIS A 187 -4.30 9.54 -17.53
CA HIS A 187 -4.72 9.74 -16.14
C HIS A 187 -4.32 8.57 -15.25
N GLU A 188 -3.86 8.93 -14.06
CA GLU A 188 -3.71 8.03 -12.91
C GLU A 188 -4.76 8.36 -11.87
N PHE A 189 -5.30 7.36 -11.19
CA PHE A 189 -6.26 7.55 -10.13
C PHE A 189 -6.14 6.47 -9.06
N SER A 190 -6.72 6.72 -7.89
CA SER A 190 -6.76 5.75 -6.82
C SER A 190 -8.20 5.41 -6.45
N ILE A 191 -8.40 4.18 -6.04
CA ILE A 191 -9.59 3.76 -5.30
C ILE A 191 -9.16 3.55 -3.86
N LEU A 192 -9.80 4.27 -2.94
CA LEU A 192 -9.67 4.09 -1.51
C LEU A 192 -10.95 3.49 -0.98
N ILE A 193 -10.82 2.39 -0.25
CA ILE A 193 -11.92 1.76 0.47
C ILE A 193 -11.53 1.57 1.94
N ALA A 194 -12.50 1.53 2.82
CA ALA A 194 -12.32 1.05 4.18
C ALA A 194 -13.25 -0.15 4.40
N ARG A 195 -12.71 -1.25 4.92
CA ARG A 195 -13.46 -2.46 5.26
C ARG A 195 -13.42 -2.71 6.75
N GLY A 196 -14.61 -2.83 7.33
CA GLY A 196 -14.78 -3.12 8.75
C GLY A 196 -14.61 -4.59 9.10
N LEU A 197 -14.54 -4.88 10.39
CA LEU A 197 -14.50 -6.25 10.96
C LEU A 197 -15.74 -7.08 10.61
N ASP A 198 -16.87 -6.44 10.37
CA ASP A 198 -18.11 -7.07 9.95
C ASP A 198 -18.18 -7.36 8.44
N GLY A 199 -17.15 -6.98 7.70
CA GLY A 199 -17.06 -7.10 6.26
C GLY A 199 -17.75 -5.98 5.48
N SER A 200 -18.35 -4.99 6.14
CA SER A 200 -18.91 -3.81 5.49
C SER A 200 -17.78 -3.01 4.80
N ILE A 201 -18.09 -2.43 3.63
CA ILE A 201 -17.12 -1.64 2.86
C ILE A 201 -17.72 -0.27 2.56
N VAL A 202 -16.93 0.76 2.77
CA VAL A 202 -17.20 2.13 2.31
C VAL A 202 -16.14 2.56 1.31
N ARG A 203 -16.56 3.39 0.34
CA ARG A 203 -15.69 3.89 -0.74
C ARG A 203 -15.56 5.39 -0.63
N TYR A 204 -14.38 5.90 -0.93
CA TYR A 204 -14.18 7.33 -1.16
C TYR A 204 -14.33 7.68 -2.63
N ALA A 205 -14.64 8.94 -2.92
CA ALA A 205 -14.62 9.44 -4.30
C ALA A 205 -13.19 9.27 -4.88
N PRO A 206 -13.06 8.75 -6.12
CA PRO A 206 -11.75 8.54 -6.72
C PRO A 206 -11.05 9.86 -7.01
N PRO A 207 -9.83 10.11 -6.52
CA PRO A 207 -9.04 11.26 -6.93
C PRO A 207 -8.35 11.01 -8.27
N LEU A 208 -8.25 12.05 -9.10
CA LEU A 208 -7.22 12.11 -10.13
C LEU A 208 -5.88 12.38 -9.47
N ASN A 209 -4.86 11.56 -9.74
CA ASN A 209 -3.53 11.70 -9.20
C ASN A 209 -2.57 12.29 -10.25
N LEU A 210 -1.77 13.25 -9.84
CA LEU A 210 -0.69 13.80 -10.66
C LEU A 210 0.64 13.52 -9.98
N HIS A 211 1.45 12.65 -10.59
CA HIS A 211 2.82 12.40 -10.18
C HIS A 211 3.80 13.27 -10.98
N ARG A 212 4.84 13.73 -10.31
CA ARG A 212 6.00 14.34 -10.93
C ARG A 212 7.26 13.75 -10.28
N ASP A 213 8.18 13.26 -11.10
CA ASP A 213 9.38 12.56 -10.64
C ASP A 213 9.01 11.35 -9.73
N ALA A 214 7.97 10.62 -10.13
CA ALA A 214 7.36 9.49 -9.40
C ALA A 214 6.88 9.81 -7.97
N ILE A 215 6.73 11.07 -7.61
CA ILE A 215 6.17 11.52 -6.33
C ILE A 215 4.79 12.11 -6.58
N LEU A 216 3.78 11.66 -5.83
CA LEU A 216 2.44 12.24 -5.87
C LEU A 216 2.48 13.70 -5.44
N ARG A 217 2.05 14.62 -6.32
CA ARG A 217 2.04 16.06 -6.07
C ARG A 217 0.65 16.63 -5.84
N HIS A 218 -0.34 16.10 -6.56
CA HIS A 218 -1.72 16.55 -6.44
C HIS A 218 -2.68 15.38 -6.54
N SER A 219 -3.70 15.40 -5.70
CA SER A 219 -4.90 14.57 -5.83
C SER A 219 -6.09 15.51 -5.96
N THR A 220 -6.88 15.36 -7.02
CA THR A 220 -7.98 16.26 -7.34
C THR A 220 -9.31 15.52 -7.28
N VAL A 221 -10.24 16.03 -6.46
CA VAL A 221 -11.63 15.55 -6.36
C VAL A 221 -12.57 16.74 -6.57
N PRO A 222 -13.59 16.61 -7.42
CA PRO A 222 -13.97 15.45 -8.23
C PRO A 222 -12.97 15.17 -9.37
N ALA A 223 -12.82 13.90 -9.72
CA ALA A 223 -12.01 13.48 -10.84
C ALA A 223 -12.71 13.75 -12.20
N PRO A 224 -11.97 13.82 -13.31
CA PRO A 224 -12.55 14.02 -14.65
C PRO A 224 -13.37 12.80 -15.10
N ALA A 225 -14.23 13.02 -16.12
CA ALA A 225 -15.15 12.01 -16.62
C ALA A 225 -14.45 10.70 -17.06
N ALA A 226 -13.25 10.79 -17.61
CA ALA A 226 -12.47 9.61 -18.01
C ALA A 226 -12.12 8.68 -16.82
N VAL A 227 -11.79 9.24 -15.67
CA VAL A 227 -11.57 8.49 -14.42
C VAL A 227 -12.89 7.94 -13.92
N LEU A 228 -13.94 8.78 -13.85
CA LEU A 228 -15.25 8.37 -13.31
C LEU A 228 -15.87 7.23 -14.12
N ALA A 229 -15.64 7.18 -15.42
CA ALA A 229 -16.12 6.12 -16.30
C ALA A 229 -15.54 4.73 -15.96
N GLN A 230 -14.38 4.66 -15.31
CA GLN A 230 -13.71 3.41 -14.95
C GLN A 230 -13.69 3.15 -13.43
N ALA A 231 -14.19 4.08 -12.64
CA ALA A 231 -14.12 4.04 -11.18
C ALA A 231 -14.88 2.86 -10.56
N ASP A 232 -16.06 2.52 -11.08
CA ASP A 232 -16.86 1.41 -10.55
C ASP A 232 -16.21 0.06 -10.79
N GLU A 233 -15.60 -0.16 -11.97
CA GLU A 233 -14.86 -1.38 -12.27
C GLU A 233 -13.61 -1.51 -11.37
N ALA A 234 -12.87 -0.41 -11.20
CA ALA A 234 -11.71 -0.36 -10.32
C ALA A 234 -12.09 -0.58 -8.85
N ALA A 235 -13.20 0.03 -8.38
CA ALA A 235 -13.70 -0.16 -7.03
C ALA A 235 -14.15 -1.61 -6.78
N ALA A 236 -14.84 -2.22 -7.73
CA ALA A 236 -15.22 -3.63 -7.63
C ALA A 236 -13.99 -4.56 -7.53
N LEU A 237 -12.88 -4.21 -8.19
CA LEU A 237 -11.62 -4.94 -8.01
C LEU A 237 -11.03 -4.72 -6.61
N ALA A 238 -10.96 -3.49 -6.13
CA ALA A 238 -10.46 -3.19 -4.78
C ALA A 238 -11.25 -3.94 -3.69
N GLU A 239 -12.57 -4.04 -3.84
CA GLU A 239 -13.43 -4.82 -2.93
C GLU A 239 -13.17 -6.32 -2.99
N ARG A 240 -12.94 -6.89 -4.18
CA ARG A 240 -12.56 -8.30 -4.31
C ARG A 240 -11.20 -8.56 -3.66
N ILE A 241 -10.22 -7.66 -3.85
CA ILE A 241 -8.91 -7.72 -3.19
C ILE A 241 -9.09 -7.71 -1.66
N ALA A 242 -9.85 -6.76 -1.13
CA ALA A 242 -10.10 -6.65 0.30
C ALA A 242 -10.83 -7.87 0.87
N THR A 243 -11.80 -8.40 0.14
CA THR A 243 -12.55 -9.60 0.55
C THR A 243 -11.66 -10.84 0.59
N GLU A 244 -10.86 -11.07 -0.46
CA GLU A 244 -9.98 -12.23 -0.54
C GLU A 244 -8.83 -12.19 0.49
N LEU A 245 -8.40 -11.00 0.89
CA LEU A 245 -7.37 -10.80 1.93
C LEU A 245 -7.93 -10.80 3.35
N ASP A 246 -9.24 -10.92 3.53
CA ASP A 246 -9.90 -10.70 4.85
C ASP A 246 -9.44 -9.37 5.47
N TYR A 247 -9.38 -8.37 4.61
CA TYR A 247 -8.81 -7.07 4.93
C TYR A 247 -9.65 -6.31 5.95
N VAL A 248 -9.00 -5.65 6.90
CA VAL A 248 -9.64 -4.72 7.84
C VAL A 248 -8.83 -3.42 7.86
N GLY A 249 -9.50 -2.30 7.71
CA GLY A 249 -8.89 -0.97 7.62
C GLY A 249 -8.98 -0.38 6.22
N VAL A 250 -8.19 0.64 5.95
CA VAL A 250 -8.12 1.34 4.67
C VAL A 250 -7.16 0.63 3.72
N LEU A 251 -7.64 0.37 2.51
CA LEU A 251 -6.88 -0.14 1.37
C LEU A 251 -6.92 0.90 0.26
N ALA A 252 -5.77 1.24 -0.30
CA ALA A 252 -5.67 2.03 -1.53
C ALA A 252 -5.17 1.15 -2.68
N CYS A 253 -5.82 1.28 -3.84
CA CYS A 253 -5.40 0.65 -5.09
C CYS A 253 -5.19 1.74 -6.14
N GLU A 254 -4.07 1.72 -6.82
CA GLU A 254 -3.72 2.67 -7.87
C GLU A 254 -3.96 2.08 -9.26
N PHE A 255 -4.47 2.93 -10.15
CA PHE A 255 -4.85 2.54 -11.50
C PHE A 255 -4.44 3.58 -12.53
N PHE A 256 -4.17 3.09 -13.73
CA PHE A 256 -4.15 3.91 -14.94
C PHE A 256 -5.48 3.81 -15.66
N VAL A 257 -5.94 4.92 -16.25
CA VAL A 257 -7.08 4.90 -17.20
C VAL A 257 -6.62 4.22 -18.47
N GLY A 258 -7.11 3.02 -18.74
CA GLY A 258 -6.79 2.24 -19.92
C GLY A 258 -7.88 2.34 -20.99
N ALA A 259 -7.56 1.93 -22.23
CA ALA A 259 -8.51 1.93 -23.35
C ALA A 259 -9.70 0.96 -23.13
N ASP A 260 -9.42 -0.20 -22.53
CA ASP A 260 -10.40 -1.27 -22.30
C ASP A 260 -10.82 -1.37 -20.82
N GLY A 261 -10.66 -0.30 -20.03
CA GLY A 261 -10.96 -0.23 -18.61
C GLY A 261 -9.69 -0.06 -17.73
N PRO A 262 -9.84 -0.02 -16.40
CA PRO A 262 -8.76 0.33 -15.49
C PRO A 262 -7.63 -0.71 -15.53
N VAL A 263 -6.40 -0.22 -15.58
CA VAL A 263 -5.19 -1.04 -15.49
C VAL A 263 -4.63 -0.90 -14.07
N PHE A 264 -4.58 -1.99 -13.33
CA PHE A 264 -4.06 -2.01 -11.97
C PHE A 264 -2.55 -1.74 -11.97
N ASN A 265 -2.09 -0.81 -11.14
CA ASN A 265 -0.68 -0.50 -10.95
C ASN A 265 -0.14 -1.20 -9.70
N GLU A 266 -0.57 -0.76 -8.51
CA GLU A 266 -0.13 -1.29 -7.22
C GLU A 266 -1.18 -1.06 -6.13
N MET A 267 -1.04 -1.72 -4.98
CA MET A 267 -1.85 -1.46 -3.80
C MET A 267 -1.00 -1.06 -2.60
N ALA A 268 -1.59 -0.23 -1.74
CA ALA A 268 -1.04 0.11 -0.44
C ALA A 268 -1.97 -0.44 0.65
N PRO A 269 -1.52 -1.40 1.48
CA PRO A 269 -2.34 -2.01 2.53
C PRO A 269 -2.37 -1.12 3.77
N ARG A 270 -2.69 0.15 3.61
CA ARG A 270 -2.68 1.21 4.64
C ARG A 270 -3.38 2.47 4.13
N VAL A 271 -3.48 3.47 4.98
CA VAL A 271 -3.79 4.84 4.56
C VAL A 271 -2.78 5.33 3.52
N HIS A 272 -3.23 6.17 2.57
CA HIS A 272 -2.44 6.54 1.41
C HIS A 272 -2.43 8.05 1.16
N ASN A 273 -1.33 8.55 0.55
CA ASN A 273 -1.18 9.97 0.24
C ASN A 273 -2.32 10.51 -0.63
N SER A 274 -2.82 9.72 -1.60
CA SER A 274 -3.95 10.11 -2.44
C SER A 274 -5.28 10.25 -1.69
N GLY A 275 -5.34 9.80 -0.44
CA GLY A 275 -6.49 9.93 0.46
C GLY A 275 -6.40 11.09 1.45
N HIS A 276 -5.35 11.92 1.42
CA HIS A 276 -5.19 13.02 2.37
C HIS A 276 -6.30 14.08 2.24
N TRP A 277 -6.87 14.25 1.04
CA TRP A 277 -8.00 15.13 0.81
C TRP A 277 -9.24 14.79 1.68
N THR A 278 -9.34 13.53 2.15
CA THR A 278 -10.48 13.09 2.96
C THR A 278 -10.54 13.73 4.35
N ILE A 279 -9.44 14.31 4.84
CA ILE A 279 -9.38 14.98 6.14
C ILE A 279 -10.39 16.13 6.21
N GLU A 280 -10.51 16.91 5.15
CA GLU A 280 -11.38 18.08 5.06
C GLU A 280 -12.46 17.95 3.99
N GLY A 281 -12.35 16.96 3.12
CA GLY A 281 -13.24 16.76 1.97
C GLY A 281 -14.20 15.57 2.08
N ALA A 282 -14.19 14.82 3.18
CA ALA A 282 -15.10 13.71 3.46
C ALA A 282 -15.71 13.86 4.86
N GLU A 283 -16.87 13.22 5.08
CA GLU A 283 -17.51 13.20 6.41
C GLU A 283 -16.68 12.44 7.45
N CYS A 284 -15.93 11.43 6.99
CA CYS A 284 -15.00 10.64 7.80
C CYS A 284 -13.71 10.47 7.01
N SER A 285 -12.59 10.85 7.59
CA SER A 285 -11.29 10.74 6.93
C SER A 285 -10.84 9.29 6.77
N GLN A 286 -9.92 9.03 5.84
CA GLN A 286 -9.29 7.71 5.74
C GLN A 286 -8.60 7.27 7.04
N PHE A 287 -8.10 8.23 7.82
CA PHE A 287 -7.42 7.95 9.09
C PHE A 287 -8.42 7.50 10.16
N GLU A 288 -9.56 8.16 10.28
CA GLU A 288 -10.65 7.76 11.19
C GLU A 288 -11.24 6.41 10.80
N ASN A 289 -11.45 6.17 9.48
CA ASN A 289 -11.95 4.88 8.99
C ASN A 289 -10.93 3.73 9.09
N HIS A 290 -9.66 4.04 9.29
CA HIS A 290 -8.63 3.03 9.51
C HIS A 290 -8.54 2.61 10.99
N ILE A 291 -8.85 3.54 11.90
CA ILE A 291 -8.88 3.34 13.36
C ILE A 291 -10.16 2.62 13.77
#